data_99161c0745b6704217487fe3871ed312
#
_entry.id   99161c0745b6704217487fe3871ed312
#
_cell.length_a   1.000
_cell.length_b   1.000
_cell.length_c   1.000
_cell.angle_alpha   90.00
_cell.angle_beta   90.00
_cell.angle_gamma   90.00
#
_symmetry.space_group_name_H-M   'P 1'
#
loop_
_entity.id
_entity.type
_entity.pdbx_description
1 polymer ?
#
loop_
_entity_poly.entity_id
_entity_poly.type
_entity_poly.pdbx_seq_one_letter_code
_entity_poly.pdbx_strand_id
1 'polypeptide(L)'
;MIKYILKRIVQVIPVLLGVSIIVFLMLSLSPGDPARLALGMNAKPEQIEAFNHENGLDQPVLVQYVNYMKGLVTGNLGVSYTTKQSVAKMIAVRLPATCILAFGSLVLTYLIAIPLGILLAVKQNTFFDDAFRVVALIVSSIPAFWLGLLLMLLFSVKLGILPSNGFDTPLHWILPLLCSCFGTWAGSSRYIRAMVLDTIGRIMSAPPAQRGRRSGRCCSAMRSRTRCCRLLRPSVFQSVISSAAPSLSSRSSASTAWAA
;
A
#
# COMPACT_ATOMS: atom_id res chain seq x y z
N MET A 1 16.20 -18.80 -12.18
CA MET A 1 15.52 -17.51 -12.04
C MET A 1 14.26 -17.46 -12.90
N ILE A 2 14.34 -17.62 -14.20
CA ILE A 2 13.19 -17.54 -15.15
C ILE A 2 12.07 -18.52 -14.79
N LYS A 3 12.37 -19.80 -14.52
CA LYS A 3 11.36 -20.79 -14.08
C LYS A 3 10.60 -20.39 -12.83
N TYR A 4 11.26 -19.69 -11.88
CA TYR A 4 10.61 -19.19 -10.66
C TYR A 4 9.64 -18.06 -10.98
N ILE A 5 10.06 -17.11 -11.82
CA ILE A 5 9.22 -15.97 -12.24
C ILE A 5 7.99 -16.50 -13.00
N LEU A 6 8.21 -17.43 -13.95
CA LEU A 6 7.11 -18.02 -14.74
C LEU A 6 6.11 -18.75 -13.83
N LYS A 7 6.60 -19.55 -12.86
CA LYS A 7 5.74 -20.22 -11.89
C LYS A 7 4.91 -19.21 -11.07
N ARG A 8 5.49 -18.08 -10.67
CA ARG A 8 4.79 -17.03 -9.95
C ARG A 8 3.71 -16.38 -10.79
N ILE A 9 4.01 -16.07 -12.05
CA ILE A 9 3.02 -15.50 -13.00
C ILE A 9 1.85 -16.46 -13.19
N VAL A 10 2.11 -17.75 -13.42
CA VAL A 10 1.06 -18.77 -13.56
C VAL A 10 0.22 -18.89 -12.28
N GLN A 11 0.80 -18.72 -11.10
CA GLN A 11 0.05 -18.75 -9.83
C GLN A 11 -0.84 -17.52 -9.62
N VAL A 12 -0.53 -16.39 -10.24
CA VAL A 12 -1.34 -15.18 -10.15
C VAL A 12 -2.60 -15.26 -11.02
N ILE A 13 -2.54 -15.96 -12.16
CA ILE A 13 -3.68 -16.09 -13.09
C ILE A 13 -4.95 -16.62 -12.41
N PRO A 14 -4.94 -17.78 -11.71
CA PRO A 14 -6.14 -18.30 -11.07
C PRO A 14 -6.67 -17.36 -9.96
N VAL A 15 -5.78 -16.64 -9.28
CA VAL A 15 -6.20 -15.66 -8.27
C VAL A 15 -6.93 -14.49 -8.94
N LEU A 16 -6.37 -13.96 -10.03
CA LEU A 16 -7.02 -12.87 -10.77
C LEU A 16 -8.37 -13.31 -11.36
N LEU A 17 -8.45 -14.51 -11.91
CA LEU A 17 -9.71 -15.08 -12.42
C LEU A 17 -10.72 -15.25 -11.29
N GLY A 18 -10.32 -15.80 -10.14
CA GLY A 18 -11.20 -15.95 -8.99
C GLY A 18 -11.73 -14.62 -8.47
N VAL A 19 -10.87 -13.63 -8.32
CA VAL A 19 -11.27 -12.27 -7.90
C VAL A 19 -12.20 -11.64 -8.93
N SER A 20 -11.91 -11.75 -10.23
CA SER A 20 -12.74 -11.16 -11.29
C SER A 20 -14.14 -11.77 -11.33
N ILE A 21 -14.26 -13.10 -11.13
CA ILE A 21 -15.56 -13.79 -11.05
C ILE A 21 -16.35 -13.28 -9.83
N ILE A 22 -15.71 -13.23 -8.65
CA ILE A 22 -16.37 -12.78 -7.42
C ILE A 22 -16.88 -11.35 -7.58
N VAL A 23 -16.03 -10.43 -8.06
CA VAL A 23 -16.41 -9.03 -8.25
C VAL A 23 -17.53 -8.90 -9.27
N PHE A 24 -17.45 -9.63 -10.39
CA PHE A 24 -18.48 -9.62 -11.42
C PHE A 24 -19.83 -10.14 -10.88
N LEU A 25 -19.82 -11.24 -10.12
CA LEU A 25 -21.03 -11.77 -9.48
C LEU A 25 -21.61 -10.80 -8.44
N MET A 26 -20.77 -10.16 -7.64
CA MET A 26 -21.22 -9.15 -6.67
C MET A 26 -21.89 -7.97 -7.36
N LEU A 27 -21.36 -7.51 -8.50
CA LEU A 27 -21.97 -6.45 -9.29
C LEU A 27 -23.26 -6.90 -9.97
N SER A 28 -23.31 -8.12 -10.50
CA SER A 28 -24.51 -8.69 -11.13
C SER A 28 -25.64 -8.95 -10.14
N LEU A 29 -25.30 -9.28 -8.87
CA LEU A 29 -26.29 -9.52 -7.80
C LEU A 29 -26.66 -8.22 -7.05
N SER A 30 -25.95 -7.11 -7.32
CA SER A 30 -26.26 -5.84 -6.67
C SER A 30 -27.62 -5.33 -7.10
N PRO A 31 -28.48 -4.95 -6.15
CA PRO A 31 -29.79 -4.37 -6.46
C PRO A 31 -29.58 -3.03 -7.19
N GLY A 32 -29.96 -2.96 -8.45
CA GLY A 32 -29.89 -1.77 -9.27
C GLY A 32 -29.90 -2.13 -10.76
N ASP A 33 -30.73 -1.45 -11.52
CA ASP A 33 -30.78 -1.61 -12.95
C ASP A 33 -29.75 -0.68 -13.62
N PRO A 34 -28.69 -1.21 -14.25
CA PRO A 34 -27.68 -0.39 -14.94
C PRO A 34 -28.31 0.55 -15.99
N ALA A 35 -29.39 0.12 -16.64
CA ALA A 35 -30.11 0.95 -17.59
C ALA A 35 -30.74 2.19 -16.94
N ARG A 36 -31.31 2.03 -15.75
CA ARG A 36 -31.88 3.16 -14.99
C ARG A 36 -30.81 4.14 -14.50
N LEU A 37 -29.62 3.62 -14.17
CA LEU A 37 -28.46 4.46 -13.81
C LEU A 37 -27.95 5.26 -15.01
N ALA A 38 -28.04 4.70 -16.22
CA ALA A 38 -27.59 5.34 -17.46
C ALA A 38 -28.59 6.33 -18.06
N LEU A 39 -29.87 5.97 -18.01
CA LEU A 39 -30.97 6.71 -18.65
C LEU A 39 -31.73 7.62 -17.70
N GLY A 40 -31.55 7.41 -16.38
CA GLY A 40 -32.27 8.13 -15.34
C GLY A 40 -33.53 7.40 -14.84
N MET A 41 -34.04 7.82 -13.67
CA MET A 41 -35.14 7.17 -12.97
C MET A 41 -36.48 7.24 -13.74
N ASN A 42 -36.64 8.19 -14.66
CA ASN A 42 -37.85 8.39 -15.44
C ASN A 42 -37.81 7.75 -16.84
N ALA A 43 -36.84 6.86 -17.11
CA ALA A 43 -36.72 6.18 -18.38
C ALA A 43 -37.93 5.28 -18.66
N LYS A 44 -38.42 5.32 -19.89
CA LYS A 44 -39.54 4.47 -20.32
C LYS A 44 -39.10 3.00 -20.41
N PRO A 45 -39.98 2.03 -20.15
CA PRO A 45 -39.65 0.60 -20.23
C PRO A 45 -39.02 0.18 -21.57
N GLU A 46 -39.52 0.71 -22.68
CA GLU A 46 -38.98 0.46 -24.01
C GLU A 46 -37.52 0.91 -24.19
N GLN A 47 -37.14 2.02 -23.54
CA GLN A 47 -35.75 2.53 -23.57
C GLN A 47 -34.83 1.66 -22.72
N ILE A 48 -35.35 1.13 -21.60
CA ILE A 48 -34.61 0.22 -20.72
C ILE A 48 -34.32 -1.10 -21.44
N GLU A 49 -35.32 -1.67 -22.11
CA GLU A 49 -35.18 -2.90 -22.87
C GLU A 49 -34.21 -2.72 -24.04
N ALA A 50 -34.33 -1.64 -24.80
CA ALA A 50 -33.40 -1.33 -25.88
C ALA A 50 -31.96 -1.20 -25.39
N PHE A 51 -31.74 -0.50 -24.26
CA PHE A 51 -30.43 -0.33 -23.65
C PHE A 51 -29.84 -1.65 -23.17
N ASN A 52 -30.67 -2.52 -22.54
CA ASN A 52 -30.23 -3.82 -22.05
C ASN A 52 -29.85 -4.75 -23.21
N HIS A 53 -30.60 -4.73 -24.30
CA HIS A 53 -30.29 -5.49 -25.50
C HIS A 53 -29.02 -5.00 -26.18
N GLU A 54 -28.86 -3.69 -26.35
CA GLU A 54 -27.67 -3.08 -26.97
C GLU A 54 -26.38 -3.38 -26.20
N ASN A 55 -26.44 -3.41 -24.86
CA ASN A 55 -25.29 -3.69 -24.01
C ASN A 55 -25.17 -5.17 -23.61
N GLY A 56 -26.08 -6.04 -24.08
CA GLY A 56 -26.08 -7.48 -23.77
C GLY A 56 -26.34 -7.80 -22.30
N LEU A 57 -27.04 -6.92 -21.58
CA LEU A 57 -27.39 -7.13 -20.17
C LEU A 57 -28.55 -8.09 -19.98
N ASP A 58 -29.29 -8.40 -21.03
CA ASP A 58 -30.33 -9.41 -21.13
C ASP A 58 -29.81 -10.86 -21.25
N GLN A 59 -28.50 -11.00 -21.54
CA GLN A 59 -27.87 -12.32 -21.71
C GLN A 59 -27.62 -13.01 -20.37
N PRO A 60 -27.47 -14.36 -20.37
CA PRO A 60 -27.06 -15.08 -19.16
C PRO A 60 -25.76 -14.53 -18.56
N VAL A 61 -25.68 -14.48 -17.24
CA VAL A 61 -24.53 -13.89 -16.48
C VAL A 61 -23.17 -14.45 -16.94
N LEU A 62 -23.12 -15.73 -17.29
CA LEU A 62 -21.91 -16.38 -17.82
C LEU A 62 -21.45 -15.77 -19.16
N VAL A 63 -22.41 -15.47 -20.04
CA VAL A 63 -22.11 -14.90 -21.37
C VAL A 63 -21.63 -13.44 -21.20
N GLN A 64 -22.29 -12.70 -20.34
CA GLN A 64 -21.85 -11.34 -19.97
C GLN A 64 -20.42 -11.35 -19.43
N TYR A 65 -20.09 -12.27 -18.52
CA TYR A 65 -18.74 -12.41 -17.98
C TYR A 65 -17.69 -12.73 -19.06
N VAL A 66 -18.00 -13.68 -19.95
CA VAL A 66 -17.08 -14.03 -21.05
C VAL A 66 -16.86 -12.84 -21.99
N ASN A 67 -17.90 -12.08 -22.32
CA ASN A 67 -17.79 -10.88 -23.16
C ASN A 67 -16.97 -9.79 -22.47
N TYR A 68 -17.18 -9.59 -21.17
CA TYR A 68 -16.36 -8.68 -20.36
C TYR A 68 -14.88 -9.09 -20.38
N MET A 69 -14.59 -10.38 -20.15
CA MET A 69 -13.21 -10.90 -20.18
C MET A 69 -12.54 -10.77 -21.55
N LYS A 70 -13.28 -11.01 -22.63
CA LYS A 70 -12.79 -10.76 -23.99
C LYS A 70 -12.43 -9.29 -24.20
N GLY A 71 -13.30 -8.38 -23.78
CA GLY A 71 -13.04 -6.94 -23.81
C GLY A 71 -11.78 -6.57 -23.04
N LEU A 72 -11.60 -7.11 -21.83
CA LEU A 72 -10.44 -6.85 -20.98
C LEU A 72 -9.13 -7.29 -21.66
N VAL A 73 -9.11 -8.49 -22.26
CA VAL A 73 -7.92 -9.02 -22.95
C VAL A 73 -7.59 -8.23 -24.22
N THR A 74 -8.60 -7.72 -24.93
CA THR A 74 -8.40 -6.86 -26.12
C THR A 74 -8.11 -5.40 -25.78
N GLY A 75 -8.06 -5.04 -24.48
CA GLY A 75 -7.83 -3.67 -24.02
C GLY A 75 -9.05 -2.74 -24.11
N ASN A 76 -10.21 -3.28 -24.44
CA ASN A 76 -11.46 -2.54 -24.44
C ASN A 76 -12.11 -2.63 -23.04
N LEU A 77 -11.92 -1.60 -22.22
CA LEU A 77 -12.49 -1.50 -20.89
C LEU A 77 -13.95 -1.01 -20.86
N GLY A 78 -14.53 -0.78 -22.05
CA GLY A 78 -15.90 -0.32 -22.18
C GLY A 78 -16.07 1.19 -21.87
N VAL A 79 -17.33 1.56 -21.73
CA VAL A 79 -17.79 2.93 -21.48
C VAL A 79 -18.55 2.96 -20.16
N SER A 80 -18.32 3.97 -19.35
CA SER A 80 -19.08 4.19 -18.10
C SER A 80 -20.53 4.54 -18.42
N TYR A 81 -21.46 3.82 -17.89
CA TYR A 81 -22.90 4.06 -18.09
C TYR A 81 -23.36 5.42 -17.53
N THR A 82 -22.75 5.87 -16.45
CA THR A 82 -23.12 7.13 -15.79
C THR A 82 -22.52 8.36 -16.49
N THR A 83 -21.22 8.32 -16.82
CA THR A 83 -20.50 9.47 -17.39
C THR A 83 -20.40 9.44 -18.91
N LYS A 84 -20.77 8.33 -19.55
CA LYS A 84 -20.66 8.06 -21.00
C LYS A 84 -19.25 8.27 -21.56
N GLN A 85 -18.24 8.20 -20.69
CA GLN A 85 -16.84 8.31 -21.07
C GLN A 85 -16.16 6.95 -21.10
N SER A 86 -15.16 6.79 -21.98
CA SER A 86 -14.33 5.58 -22.01
C SER A 86 -13.64 5.37 -20.65
N VAL A 87 -13.78 4.18 -20.08
CA VAL A 87 -13.15 3.79 -18.79
C VAL A 87 -11.64 3.92 -18.87
N ALA A 88 -11.03 3.53 -20.01
CA ALA A 88 -9.59 3.67 -20.25
C ALA A 88 -9.12 5.13 -20.10
N LYS A 89 -9.87 6.09 -20.68
CA LYS A 89 -9.57 7.52 -20.57
C LYS A 89 -9.72 8.02 -19.14
N MET A 90 -10.76 7.57 -18.43
CA MET A 90 -10.98 7.95 -17.03
C MET A 90 -9.84 7.47 -16.14
N ILE A 91 -9.35 6.24 -16.35
CA ILE A 91 -8.20 5.69 -15.62
C ILE A 91 -6.93 6.47 -15.98
N ALA A 92 -6.66 6.69 -17.27
CA ALA A 92 -5.45 7.39 -17.72
C ALA A 92 -5.33 8.81 -17.14
N VAL A 93 -6.44 9.51 -16.97
CA VAL A 93 -6.46 10.87 -16.37
C VAL A 93 -6.22 10.83 -14.85
N ARG A 94 -6.75 9.81 -14.14
CA ARG A 94 -6.66 9.74 -12.68
C ARG A 94 -5.42 8.99 -12.17
N LEU A 95 -4.89 8.07 -12.98
CA LEU A 95 -3.75 7.22 -12.60
C LEU A 95 -2.49 8.03 -12.22
N PRO A 96 -2.07 9.08 -12.95
CA PRO A 96 -0.89 9.87 -12.60
C PRO A 96 -1.00 10.48 -11.20
N ALA A 97 -2.15 11.04 -10.86
CA ALA A 97 -2.40 11.62 -9.54
C ALA A 97 -2.27 10.55 -8.44
N THR A 98 -2.88 9.39 -8.65
CA THR A 98 -2.80 8.27 -7.70
C THR A 98 -1.36 7.76 -7.55
N CYS A 99 -0.61 7.66 -8.64
CA CYS A 99 0.80 7.26 -8.60
C CYS A 99 1.66 8.26 -7.84
N ILE A 100 1.50 9.55 -8.09
CA ILE A 100 2.25 10.60 -7.38
C ILE A 100 1.97 10.53 -5.87
N LEU A 101 0.70 10.41 -5.48
CA LEU A 101 0.31 10.27 -4.07
C LEU A 101 0.87 8.98 -3.45
N ALA A 102 0.77 7.85 -4.14
CA ALA A 102 1.24 6.57 -3.64
C ALA A 102 2.76 6.54 -3.46
N PHE A 103 3.52 6.92 -4.50
CA PHE A 103 4.98 6.96 -4.43
C PHE A 103 5.49 8.06 -3.51
N GLY A 104 4.88 9.24 -3.55
CA GLY A 104 5.25 10.36 -2.69
C GLY A 104 5.03 10.04 -1.20
N SER A 105 3.90 9.48 -0.83
CA SER A 105 3.62 9.07 0.55
C SER A 105 4.54 7.93 1.01
N LEU A 106 4.86 6.98 0.13
CA LEU A 106 5.80 5.90 0.43
C LEU A 106 7.20 6.45 0.68
N VAL A 107 7.72 7.30 -0.20
CA VAL A 107 9.04 7.93 -0.02
C VAL A 107 9.09 8.73 1.27
N LEU A 108 8.08 9.58 1.52
CA LEU A 108 8.00 10.40 2.72
C LEU A 108 7.92 9.54 4.00
N THR A 109 7.11 8.48 3.97
CA THR A 109 7.00 7.53 5.09
C THR A 109 8.35 6.90 5.41
N TYR A 110 9.07 6.37 4.44
CA TYR A 110 10.36 5.71 4.69
C TYR A 110 11.47 6.70 5.02
N LEU A 111 11.43 7.90 4.47
CA LEU A 111 12.38 8.97 4.83
C LEU A 111 12.32 9.29 6.33
N ILE A 112 11.13 9.24 6.93
CA ILE A 112 10.91 9.47 8.35
C ILE A 112 11.12 8.17 9.15
N ALA A 113 10.56 7.06 8.70
CA ALA A 113 10.50 5.82 9.45
C ALA A 113 11.86 5.14 9.60
N ILE A 114 12.76 5.25 8.60
CA ILE A 114 14.08 4.60 8.66
C ILE A 114 14.96 5.24 9.76
N PRO A 115 15.19 6.57 9.76
CA PRO A 115 16.03 7.16 10.79
C PRO A 115 15.43 7.04 12.19
N LEU A 116 14.09 7.17 12.31
CA LEU A 116 13.41 6.96 13.59
C LEU A 116 13.52 5.50 14.06
N GLY A 117 13.29 4.53 13.20
CA GLY A 117 13.39 3.12 13.55
C GLY A 117 14.80 2.71 14.00
N ILE A 118 15.84 3.22 13.33
CA ILE A 118 17.23 3.02 13.72
C ILE A 118 17.52 3.69 15.07
N LEU A 119 17.08 4.93 15.25
CA LEU A 119 17.27 5.68 16.50
C LEU A 119 16.63 4.96 17.71
N LEU A 120 15.40 4.45 17.52
CA LEU A 120 14.68 3.67 18.52
C LEU A 120 15.36 2.32 18.82
N ALA A 121 15.97 1.70 17.83
CA ALA A 121 16.76 0.46 18.05
C ALA A 121 18.05 0.74 18.83
N VAL A 122 18.73 1.83 18.55
CA VAL A 122 19.96 2.23 19.27
C VAL A 122 19.65 2.64 20.71
N LYS A 123 18.54 3.36 20.91
CA LYS A 123 18.08 3.81 22.23
C LYS A 123 17.03 2.88 22.85
N GLN A 124 17.14 1.58 22.61
CA GLN A 124 16.19 0.61 23.16
C GLN A 124 16.14 0.65 24.69
N ASN A 125 14.97 0.41 25.28
CA ASN A 125 14.74 0.41 26.74
C ASN A 125 15.07 1.74 27.43
N THR A 126 14.98 2.87 26.72
CA THR A 126 15.06 4.20 27.30
C THR A 126 13.67 4.83 27.32
N PHE A 127 13.50 5.86 28.15
CA PHE A 127 12.26 6.66 28.20
C PHE A 127 11.82 7.15 26.80
N PHE A 128 12.77 7.45 25.91
CA PHE A 128 12.49 7.87 24.54
C PHE A 128 11.82 6.77 23.71
N ASP A 129 12.27 5.51 23.85
CA ASP A 129 11.67 4.35 23.17
C ASP A 129 10.25 4.09 23.67
N ASP A 130 10.02 4.20 24.99
CA ASP A 130 8.70 3.97 25.58
C ASP A 130 7.73 5.10 25.23
N ALA A 131 8.17 6.34 25.32
CA ALA A 131 7.38 7.51 24.89
C ALA A 131 6.97 7.41 23.43
N PHE A 132 7.90 7.02 22.54
CA PHE A 132 7.59 6.83 21.12
C PHE A 132 6.56 5.73 20.90
N ARG A 133 6.62 4.62 21.66
CA ARG A 133 5.62 3.53 21.55
C ARG A 133 4.21 4.06 21.88
N VAL A 134 4.09 4.85 22.95
CA VAL A 134 2.81 5.45 23.34
C VAL A 134 2.30 6.39 22.26
N VAL A 135 3.15 7.29 21.76
CA VAL A 135 2.80 8.23 20.69
C VAL A 135 2.41 7.47 19.41
N ALA A 136 3.17 6.44 19.03
CA ALA A 136 2.88 5.61 17.86
C ALA A 136 1.55 4.87 17.97
N LEU A 137 1.16 4.42 19.16
CA LEU A 137 -0.14 3.80 19.42
C LEU A 137 -1.27 4.83 19.28
N ILE A 138 -1.12 6.01 19.90
CA ILE A 138 -2.10 7.10 19.80
C ILE A 138 -2.32 7.48 18.33
N VAL A 139 -1.24 7.73 17.59
CA VAL A 139 -1.31 8.12 16.17
C VAL A 139 -1.96 7.01 15.31
N SER A 140 -1.64 5.75 15.59
CA SER A 140 -2.23 4.62 14.86
C SER A 140 -3.72 4.39 15.17
N SER A 141 -4.20 4.89 16.30
CA SER A 141 -5.60 4.78 16.71
C SER A 141 -6.48 5.88 16.09
N ILE A 142 -5.87 6.94 15.55
CA ILE A 142 -6.58 8.04 14.92
C ILE A 142 -7.09 7.60 13.54
N PRO A 143 -8.40 7.70 13.25
CA PRO A 143 -8.92 7.43 11.91
C PRO A 143 -8.32 8.39 10.88
N ALA A 144 -7.88 7.85 9.73
CA ALA A 144 -7.20 8.64 8.70
C ALA A 144 -8.05 9.81 8.17
N PHE A 145 -9.36 9.61 8.02
CA PHE A 145 -10.28 10.67 7.59
C PHE A 145 -10.35 11.83 8.59
N TRP A 146 -10.38 11.51 9.89
CA TRP A 146 -10.43 12.52 10.95
C TRP A 146 -9.12 13.32 11.01
N LEU A 147 -7.97 12.65 10.88
CA LEU A 147 -6.68 13.31 10.79
C LEU A 147 -6.63 14.24 9.56
N GLY A 148 -7.12 13.77 8.40
CA GLY A 148 -7.19 14.59 7.18
C GLY A 148 -8.02 15.86 7.38
N LEU A 149 -9.17 15.76 8.05
CA LEU A 149 -10.02 16.92 8.37
C LEU A 149 -9.32 17.89 9.32
N LEU A 150 -8.62 17.38 10.35
CA LEU A 150 -7.87 18.24 11.27
C LEU A 150 -6.71 18.96 10.58
N LEU A 151 -5.96 18.27 9.73
CA LEU A 151 -4.89 18.87 8.96
C LEU A 151 -5.42 19.94 7.99
N MET A 152 -6.55 19.67 7.33
CA MET A 152 -7.22 20.64 6.46
C MET A 152 -7.68 21.87 7.28
N LEU A 153 -8.34 21.66 8.42
CA LEU A 153 -8.79 22.73 9.28
C LEU A 153 -7.62 23.60 9.77
N LEU A 154 -6.51 22.97 10.16
CA LEU A 154 -5.34 23.66 10.70
C LEU A 154 -4.59 24.42 9.61
N PHE A 155 -4.16 23.73 8.54
CA PHE A 155 -3.25 24.29 7.54
C PHE A 155 -3.96 25.09 6.45
N SER A 156 -5.18 24.70 6.09
CA SER A 156 -5.93 25.39 5.02
C SER A 156 -6.82 26.49 5.59
N VAL A 157 -7.64 26.20 6.61
CA VAL A 157 -8.65 27.14 7.10
C VAL A 157 -8.05 28.13 8.10
N LYS A 158 -7.32 27.66 9.14
CA LYS A 158 -6.78 28.55 10.18
C LYS A 158 -5.51 29.28 9.76
N LEU A 159 -4.55 28.54 9.17
CA LEU A 159 -3.26 29.11 8.79
C LEU A 159 -3.25 29.70 7.39
N GLY A 160 -4.15 29.26 6.50
CA GLY A 160 -4.23 29.75 5.11
C GLY A 160 -2.99 29.45 4.26
N ILE A 161 -2.12 28.51 4.70
CA ILE A 161 -0.83 28.23 4.05
C ILE A 161 -1.00 27.26 2.89
N LEU A 162 -1.90 26.27 3.04
CA LEU A 162 -2.12 25.21 2.06
C LEU A 162 -3.54 25.27 1.49
N PRO A 163 -3.71 25.06 0.19
CA PRO A 163 -5.03 24.98 -0.42
C PRO A 163 -5.78 23.73 0.02
N SER A 164 -7.11 23.86 0.20
CA SER A 164 -7.97 22.76 0.63
C SER A 164 -8.36 21.80 -0.48
N ASN A 165 -8.45 22.28 -1.73
CA ASN A 165 -8.95 21.53 -2.87
C ASN A 165 -8.14 21.84 -4.12
N GLY A 166 -8.12 20.88 -5.09
CA GLY A 166 -7.46 21.02 -6.37
C GLY A 166 -6.23 20.13 -6.52
N PHE A 167 -5.64 20.15 -7.72
CA PHE A 167 -4.43 19.38 -8.08
C PHE A 167 -3.47 20.18 -8.96
N ASP A 168 -3.74 21.48 -9.13
CA ASP A 168 -3.07 22.32 -10.13
C ASP A 168 -1.65 22.74 -9.72
N THR A 169 -1.38 22.81 -8.42
CA THR A 169 -0.06 23.22 -7.91
C THR A 169 0.54 22.16 -6.98
N PRO A 170 1.88 22.12 -6.83
CA PRO A 170 2.54 21.18 -5.91
C PRO A 170 2.07 21.31 -4.46
N LEU A 171 1.59 22.48 -4.05
CA LEU A 171 1.08 22.73 -2.71
C LEU A 171 -0.17 21.90 -2.36
N HIS A 172 -1.01 21.58 -3.36
CA HIS A 172 -2.19 20.73 -3.17
C HIS A 172 -1.84 19.28 -2.79
N TRP A 173 -0.63 18.81 -3.14
CA TRP A 173 -0.19 17.44 -2.86
C TRP A 173 0.32 17.25 -1.44
N ILE A 174 0.76 18.34 -0.77
CA ILE A 174 1.39 18.27 0.57
C ILE A 174 0.42 17.71 1.60
N LEU A 175 -0.80 18.18 1.64
CA LEU A 175 -1.79 17.80 2.65
C LEU A 175 -2.21 16.32 2.54
N PRO A 176 -2.57 15.79 1.35
CA PRO A 176 -2.83 14.37 1.17
C PRO A 176 -1.61 13.47 1.44
N LEU A 177 -0.40 13.92 1.06
CA LEU A 177 0.84 13.19 1.33
C LEU A 177 1.11 13.08 2.83
N LEU A 178 0.97 14.17 3.57
CA LEU A 178 1.11 14.18 5.03
C LEU A 178 0.08 13.25 5.68
N CYS A 179 -1.19 13.35 5.28
CA CYS A 179 -2.25 12.51 5.82
C CYS A 179 -1.97 11.01 5.61
N SER A 180 -1.56 10.64 4.39
CA SER A 180 -1.21 9.26 4.05
C SER A 180 0.05 8.77 4.77
N CYS A 181 1.02 9.63 4.97
CA CYS A 181 2.25 9.33 5.70
C CYS A 181 1.97 9.10 7.19
N PHE A 182 1.15 9.95 7.84
CA PHE A 182 0.87 9.85 9.27
C PHE A 182 0.26 8.50 9.68
N GLY A 183 -0.58 7.90 8.85
CA GLY A 183 -1.14 6.59 9.12
C GLY A 183 -0.13 5.44 9.10
N THR A 184 0.95 5.58 8.36
CA THR A 184 1.88 4.48 8.05
C THR A 184 3.26 4.58 8.71
N TRP A 185 3.76 5.78 9.00
CA TRP A 185 5.12 6.00 9.53
C TRP A 185 5.34 5.38 10.91
N ALA A 186 4.35 5.45 11.80
CA ALA A 186 4.45 4.90 13.14
C ALA A 186 4.58 3.37 13.13
N GLY A 187 3.78 2.69 12.29
CA GLY A 187 3.88 1.24 12.09
C GLY A 187 5.19 0.84 11.43
N SER A 188 5.61 1.55 10.39
CA SER A 188 6.86 1.31 9.67
C SER A 188 8.08 1.50 10.56
N SER A 189 8.12 2.53 11.40
CA SER A 189 9.22 2.78 12.33
C SER A 189 9.36 1.65 13.37
N ARG A 190 8.25 1.13 13.90
CA ARG A 190 8.26 -0.02 14.82
C ARG A 190 8.76 -1.28 14.13
N TYR A 191 8.34 -1.50 12.87
CA TYR A 191 8.80 -2.64 12.10
C TYR A 191 10.30 -2.57 11.83
N ILE A 192 10.81 -1.41 11.38
CA ILE A 192 12.24 -1.18 11.14
C ILE A 192 13.05 -1.37 12.44
N ARG A 193 12.55 -0.85 13.57
CA ARG A 193 13.17 -1.07 14.89
C ARG A 193 13.30 -2.56 15.19
N ALA A 194 12.24 -3.34 15.02
CA ALA A 194 12.26 -4.78 15.28
C ALA A 194 13.27 -5.50 14.37
N MET A 195 13.32 -5.17 13.08
CA MET A 195 14.26 -5.74 12.12
C MET A 195 15.73 -5.42 12.46
N VAL A 196 16.00 -4.18 12.87
CA VAL A 196 17.35 -3.77 13.29
C VAL A 196 17.79 -4.53 14.52
N LEU A 197 16.92 -4.69 15.52
CA LEU A 197 17.21 -5.44 16.75
C LEU A 197 17.43 -6.93 16.47
N ASP A 198 16.60 -7.56 15.64
CA ASP A 198 16.78 -8.95 15.21
C ASP A 198 18.12 -9.17 14.50
N THR A 199 18.46 -8.23 13.59
CA THR A 199 19.74 -8.29 12.87
C THR A 199 20.94 -8.16 13.82
N ILE A 200 20.88 -7.25 14.78
CA ILE A 200 21.92 -7.10 15.81
C ILE A 200 22.00 -8.37 16.68
N GLY A 201 20.87 -8.91 17.10
CA GLY A 201 20.79 -10.14 17.88
C GLY A 201 21.43 -11.34 17.16
N ARG A 202 21.14 -11.53 15.89
CA ARG A 202 21.73 -12.60 15.06
C ARG A 202 23.25 -12.45 14.90
N ILE A 203 23.74 -11.22 14.71
CA ILE A 203 25.18 -10.96 14.60
C ILE A 203 25.89 -11.26 15.92
N MET A 204 25.25 -10.96 17.04
CA MET A 204 25.82 -11.19 18.37
C MET A 204 25.78 -12.65 18.79
N SER A 205 24.76 -13.40 18.36
CA SER A 205 24.60 -14.84 18.69
C SER A 205 25.35 -15.78 17.74
N ALA A 206 25.89 -15.30 16.62
CA ALA A 206 26.69 -16.11 15.71
C ALA A 206 27.95 -16.66 16.41
N PRO A 207 28.22 -18.01 16.35
CA PRO A 207 29.37 -18.58 16.98
C PRO A 207 30.69 -17.98 16.43
N PRO A 208 31.73 -17.85 17.26
CA PRO A 208 32.99 -17.19 16.91
C PRO A 208 33.69 -17.77 15.67
N ALA A 209 33.43 -19.02 15.33
CA ALA A 209 33.98 -19.69 14.15
C ALA A 209 33.47 -19.09 12.82
N GLN A 210 32.28 -18.50 12.81
CA GLN A 210 31.71 -17.80 11.61
C GLN A 210 32.11 -16.33 11.52
N ARG A 211 32.68 -15.77 12.57
CA ARG A 211 33.23 -14.41 12.56
C ARG A 211 34.63 -14.42 11.95
N GLY A 212 34.75 -14.83 10.71
CA GLY A 212 35.96 -14.76 9.88
C GLY A 212 37.27 -14.62 10.63
N ARG A 213 38.09 -15.61 10.57
CA ARG A 213 39.46 -15.75 11.13
C ARG A 213 40.44 -14.72 10.55
N ARG A 214 40.13 -13.42 10.69
CA ARG A 214 41.04 -12.35 10.30
C ARG A 214 41.29 -11.41 11.46
N SER A 215 42.54 -11.51 11.91
CA SER A 215 43.26 -10.51 12.72
C SER A 215 43.11 -10.62 14.23
N GLY A 216 43.91 -11.48 14.84
CA GLY A 216 44.20 -11.54 16.28
C GLY A 216 44.96 -10.34 16.86
N ARG A 217 44.87 -9.15 16.30
CA ARG A 217 45.56 -7.96 16.82
C ARG A 217 44.71 -6.72 17.02
N CYS A 218 43.38 -6.78 16.88
CA CYS A 218 42.53 -5.60 17.01
C CYS A 218 41.55 -5.66 18.21
N CYS A 219 41.61 -6.67 19.07
CA CYS A 219 40.62 -6.86 20.14
C CYS A 219 40.89 -6.12 21.46
N SER A 220 42.04 -5.49 21.66
CA SER A 220 42.37 -4.90 22.96
C SER A 220 42.09 -3.39 23.11
N ALA A 221 41.90 -2.64 22.01
CA ALA A 221 41.82 -1.18 22.05
C ALA A 221 40.42 -0.59 21.76
N MET A 222 39.38 -1.41 21.54
CA MET A 222 38.12 -0.89 20.94
C MET A 222 36.85 -1.26 21.72
N ARG A 223 36.95 -1.29 23.07
CA ARG A 223 35.82 -1.73 23.93
C ARG A 223 34.71 -0.68 24.13
N SER A 224 34.84 0.54 23.70
CA SER A 224 33.87 1.59 24.05
C SER A 224 33.40 2.52 22.93
N ARG A 225 34.01 2.55 21.74
CA ARG A 225 33.66 3.54 20.70
C ARG A 225 33.13 3.00 19.38
N THR A 226 33.18 1.70 19.12
CA THR A 226 32.90 1.12 17.80
C THR A 226 31.51 0.52 17.62
N ARG A 227 30.59 0.65 18.59
CA ARG A 227 29.20 0.17 18.38
C ARG A 227 28.41 1.03 17.39
N CYS A 228 28.75 2.31 17.25
CA CYS A 228 27.99 3.24 16.39
C CYS A 228 28.43 3.21 14.91
N CYS A 229 29.72 3.03 14.61
CA CYS A 229 30.21 3.11 13.23
C CYS A 229 29.98 1.84 12.38
N ARG A 230 29.66 0.70 12.99
CA ARG A 230 29.39 -0.53 12.24
C ARG A 230 27.95 -0.66 11.71
N LEU A 231 27.03 0.16 12.24
CA LEU A 231 25.65 0.21 11.76
C LEU A 231 25.50 0.96 10.43
N LEU A 232 26.53 1.71 10.02
CA LEU A 232 26.56 2.47 8.77
C LEU A 232 27.23 1.70 7.62
N ARG A 233 27.47 0.40 7.75
CA ARG A 233 27.94 -0.40 6.61
C ARG A 233 26.81 -0.52 5.58
N PRO A 234 27.05 -0.22 4.31
CA PRO A 234 26.03 -0.24 3.25
C PRO A 234 25.30 -1.59 3.14
N SER A 235 25.95 -2.70 3.56
CA SER A 235 25.32 -4.04 3.57
C SER A 235 24.20 -4.19 4.59
N VAL A 236 24.26 -3.51 5.74
CA VAL A 236 23.19 -3.54 6.77
C VAL A 236 22.04 -2.64 6.32
N PHE A 237 22.35 -1.51 5.72
CA PHE A 237 21.35 -0.60 5.15
C PHE A 237 20.58 -1.27 4.00
N GLN A 238 21.29 -2.03 3.14
CA GLN A 238 20.68 -2.75 2.03
C GLN A 238 19.83 -3.94 2.48
N SER A 239 20.22 -4.65 3.56
CA SER A 239 19.39 -5.72 4.15
C SER A 239 18.14 -5.17 4.84
N VAL A 240 18.21 -4.01 5.48
CA VAL A 240 17.06 -3.34 6.11
C VAL A 240 16.07 -2.86 5.04
N ILE A 241 16.53 -2.27 3.94
CA ILE A 241 15.67 -1.85 2.83
C ILE A 241 15.06 -3.05 2.11
N SER A 242 15.84 -4.10 1.85
CA SER A 242 15.35 -5.33 1.23
C SER A 242 14.33 -6.09 2.09
N SER A 243 14.43 -5.97 3.42
CA SER A 243 13.51 -6.61 4.37
C SER A 243 12.29 -5.74 4.69
N ALA A 244 12.40 -4.42 4.51
CA ALA A 244 11.32 -3.46 4.73
C ALA A 244 10.28 -3.45 3.60
N ALA A 245 10.61 -4.00 2.43
CA ALA A 245 9.61 -4.27 1.39
C ALA A 245 8.70 -5.40 1.88
N PRO A 246 7.41 -5.15 2.19
CA PRO A 246 6.53 -6.21 2.65
C PRO A 246 6.42 -7.24 1.54
N SER A 247 6.96 -8.44 1.79
CA SER A 247 6.67 -9.57 0.95
C SER A 247 5.17 -9.87 1.12
N LEU A 248 4.38 -9.49 0.14
CA LEU A 248 2.94 -9.78 0.04
C LEU A 248 2.62 -11.29 0.10
N SER A 249 3.62 -12.15 0.31
CA SER A 249 3.49 -13.60 0.25
C SER A 249 3.26 -14.32 1.58
N SER A 250 3.32 -13.64 2.74
CA SER A 250 3.22 -14.33 4.03
C SER A 250 1.86 -14.22 4.75
N ARG A 251 0.84 -13.61 4.11
CA ARG A 251 -0.50 -13.50 4.72
C ARG A 251 -1.49 -14.63 4.37
N SER A 252 -1.10 -15.60 3.53
CA SER A 252 -2.03 -16.69 3.14
C SER A 252 -2.05 -17.90 4.08
N SER A 253 -1.19 -17.96 5.09
CA SER A 253 -1.12 -19.13 5.98
C SER A 253 -1.74 -18.96 7.38
N ALA A 254 -2.31 -17.78 7.67
CA ALA A 254 -2.91 -17.52 9.00
C ALA A 254 -4.44 -17.65 9.05
N SER A 255 -5.12 -18.00 7.95
CA SER A 255 -6.59 -18.08 7.91
C SER A 255 -7.20 -19.46 8.14
N THR A 256 -6.40 -20.49 8.44
CA THR A 256 -6.92 -21.85 8.66
C THR A 256 -6.99 -22.28 10.13
N ALA A 257 -6.78 -21.38 11.10
CA ALA A 257 -6.78 -21.71 12.53
C ALA A 257 -8.07 -21.33 13.30
N TRP A 258 -9.16 -20.93 12.62
CA TRP A 258 -10.43 -20.56 13.27
C TRP A 258 -11.63 -21.32 12.71
N ALA A 259 -11.48 -22.60 12.40
CA ALA A 259 -12.59 -23.51 12.11
C ALA A 259 -12.28 -24.87 12.74
N ALA A 260 -12.42 -24.95 14.06
CA ALA A 260 -12.64 -26.18 14.85
C ALA A 260 -13.38 -25.79 16.14
#